data_6c42585ce9c0f59bdf8d4838b0516fb7
#
_entry.id   6c42585ce9c0f59bdf8d4838b0516fb7
#
_cell.length_a   1.000
_cell.length_b   1.000
_cell.length_c   1.000
_cell.angle_alpha   90.00
_cell.angle_beta   90.00
_cell.angle_gamma   90.00
#
_symmetry.space_group_name_H-M   'P 1'
#
loop_
_entity.id
_entity.type
_entity.pdbx_description
1 polymer ?
#
loop_
_entity_poly.entity_id
_entity_poly.type
_entity_poly.pdbx_seq_one_letter_code
_entity_poly.pdbx_strand_id
1 'polypeptide(L)'
;TASIGSMMVPEMEEQGYRKPYGLAIAAAGGVIGPIIPPSVMFVLYGVGTETSIGSLFLAGVIPGILMAVFLCGAVYMTAKREGLKASDGHFQFSAFLKAMWLAKWAILVPVIILGGIYSGMFTPTEAGAVCCIYAVIIALFVDRTLDLKGILECASESAVTGATIFILLAAAGVFGKVMTLA
;
A
#
# COMPACT_ATOMS: atom_id res chain seq x y z
N THR A 1 -0.59 -6.26 4.04
CA THR A 1 0.33 -6.91 5.03
C THR A 1 0.11 -8.41 5.06
N ALA A 2 -1.13 -8.91 5.26
CA ALA A 2 -1.41 -10.33 5.35
C ALA A 2 -0.95 -11.10 4.09
N SER A 3 -1.33 -10.65 2.90
CA SER A 3 -0.98 -11.32 1.63
C SER A 3 0.54 -11.35 1.37
N ILE A 4 1.25 -10.25 1.66
CA ILE A 4 2.72 -10.21 1.53
C ILE A 4 3.37 -11.10 2.60
N GLY A 5 2.87 -11.03 3.85
CA GLY A 5 3.40 -11.86 4.93
C GLY A 5 3.24 -13.36 4.68
N SER A 6 2.10 -13.79 4.11
CA SER A 6 1.88 -15.21 3.77
C SER A 6 2.83 -15.75 2.69
N MET A 7 3.36 -14.88 1.83
CA MET A 7 4.34 -15.25 0.80
C MET A 7 5.78 -15.14 1.32
N MET A 8 6.11 -14.04 2.01
CA MET A 8 7.50 -13.76 2.42
C MET A 8 7.94 -14.57 3.62
N VAL A 9 7.06 -14.84 4.60
CA VAL A 9 7.46 -15.52 5.84
C VAL A 9 7.97 -16.95 5.59
N PRO A 10 7.29 -17.79 4.78
CA PRO A 10 7.81 -19.12 4.45
C PRO A 10 9.17 -19.06 3.74
N GLU A 11 9.34 -18.15 2.80
CA GLU A 11 10.61 -17.99 2.08
C GLU A 11 11.74 -17.54 3.01
N MET A 12 11.45 -16.65 3.96
CA MET A 12 12.41 -16.27 4.99
C MET A 12 12.78 -17.45 5.91
N GLU A 13 11.81 -18.31 6.27
CA GLU A 13 12.08 -19.53 7.05
C GLU A 13 13.01 -20.49 6.29
N GLU A 14 12.80 -20.68 5.00
CA GLU A 14 13.69 -21.50 4.15
C GLU A 14 15.11 -20.95 4.07
N GLN A 15 15.26 -19.62 4.15
CA GLN A 15 16.56 -18.95 4.21
C GLN A 15 17.20 -18.95 5.62
N GLY A 16 16.55 -19.55 6.62
CA GLY A 16 17.06 -19.71 7.98
C GLY A 16 16.65 -18.61 8.97
N TYR A 17 15.75 -17.70 8.58
CA TYR A 17 15.19 -16.73 9.53
C TYR A 17 14.18 -17.40 10.46
N ARG A 18 14.15 -16.94 11.70
CA ARG A 18 13.14 -17.42 12.66
C ARG A 18 11.76 -16.89 12.26
N LYS A 19 10.75 -17.75 12.27
CA LYS A 19 9.36 -17.39 11.93
C LYS A 19 8.83 -16.14 12.66
N PRO A 20 9.03 -15.99 14.00
CA PRO A 20 8.59 -14.77 14.69
C PRO A 20 9.23 -13.50 14.14
N TYR A 21 10.48 -13.60 13.68
CA TYR A 21 11.19 -12.47 13.08
C TYR A 21 10.61 -12.12 11.71
N GLY A 22 10.35 -13.11 10.85
CA GLY A 22 9.68 -12.91 9.56
C GLY A 22 8.32 -12.26 9.72
N LEU A 23 7.53 -12.72 10.69
CA LEU A 23 6.23 -12.12 11.03
C LEU A 23 6.37 -10.66 11.51
N ALA A 24 7.36 -10.38 12.36
CA ALA A 24 7.62 -9.01 12.85
C ALA A 24 8.03 -8.06 11.70
N ILE A 25 8.87 -8.51 10.77
CA ILE A 25 9.26 -7.73 9.58
C ILE A 25 8.06 -7.49 8.66
N ALA A 26 7.24 -8.50 8.41
CA ALA A 26 6.03 -8.35 7.60
C ALA A 26 5.04 -7.37 8.24
N ALA A 27 4.86 -7.42 9.56
CA ALA A 27 4.03 -6.48 10.29
C ALA A 27 4.59 -5.05 10.24
N ALA A 28 5.89 -4.87 10.50
CA ALA A 28 6.57 -3.58 10.45
C ALA A 28 6.53 -2.97 9.03
N GLY A 29 6.76 -3.78 8.00
CA GLY A 29 6.61 -3.36 6.61
C GLY A 29 5.19 -2.91 6.26
N GLY A 30 4.20 -3.53 6.88
CA GLY A 30 2.79 -3.15 6.71
C GLY A 30 2.44 -1.75 7.24
N VAL A 31 3.22 -1.22 8.19
CA VAL A 31 3.04 0.16 8.71
C VAL A 31 3.50 1.21 7.70
N ILE A 32 4.42 0.86 6.81
CA ILE A 32 4.93 1.77 5.77
C ILE A 32 3.84 2.09 4.72
N GLY A 33 2.98 1.12 4.41
CA GLY A 33 1.93 1.27 3.40
C GLY A 33 1.00 2.48 3.62
N PRO A 34 0.45 2.69 4.82
CA PRO A 34 -0.37 3.87 5.12
C PRO A 34 0.37 5.21 5.04
N ILE A 35 1.70 5.22 5.02
CA ILE A 35 2.53 6.45 5.02
C ILE A 35 2.99 6.79 3.61
N ILE A 36 3.32 5.79 2.78
CA ILE A 36 3.75 6.03 1.40
C ILE A 36 2.52 6.27 0.51
N PRO A 37 2.47 7.36 -0.26
CA PRO A 37 1.36 7.63 -1.18
C PRO A 37 1.23 6.59 -2.32
N PRO A 38 0.01 6.33 -2.78
CA PRO A 38 -1.28 6.87 -2.32
C PRO A 38 -1.76 6.22 -1.02
N SER A 39 -2.22 7.02 -0.06
CA SER A 39 -2.60 6.60 1.29
C SER A 39 -4.03 7.00 1.63
N VAL A 40 -4.86 6.02 1.97
CA VAL A 40 -6.24 6.26 2.43
C VAL A 40 -6.25 7.08 3.71
N MET A 41 -5.30 6.84 4.63
CA MET A 41 -5.22 7.58 5.90
C MET A 41 -4.97 9.07 5.68
N PHE A 42 -4.12 9.44 4.72
CA PHE A 42 -3.90 10.83 4.36
C PHE A 42 -5.11 11.48 3.68
N VAL A 43 -5.87 10.71 2.88
CA VAL A 43 -7.12 11.20 2.30
C VAL A 43 -8.14 11.50 3.41
N LEU A 44 -8.33 10.56 4.35
CA LEU A 44 -9.26 10.74 5.46
C LEU A 44 -8.86 11.91 6.37
N TYR A 45 -7.58 12.03 6.69
CA TYR A 45 -7.05 13.15 7.46
C TYR A 45 -7.25 14.48 6.74
N GLY A 46 -6.91 14.54 5.44
CA GLY A 46 -7.05 15.74 4.63
C GLY A 46 -8.50 16.21 4.53
N VAL A 47 -9.46 15.28 4.37
CA VAL A 47 -10.89 15.59 4.37
C VAL A 47 -11.36 16.09 5.75
N GLY A 48 -10.93 15.44 6.83
CA GLY A 48 -11.32 15.79 8.19
C GLY A 48 -10.74 17.10 8.70
N THR A 49 -9.58 17.53 8.18
CA THR A 49 -8.86 18.75 8.59
C THR A 49 -8.85 19.84 7.54
N GLU A 50 -9.55 19.63 6.42
CA GLU A 50 -9.56 20.54 5.25
C GLU A 50 -8.14 20.84 4.72
N THR A 51 -7.21 19.90 4.88
CA THR A 51 -5.82 20.02 4.44
C THR A 51 -5.64 19.43 3.04
N SER A 52 -4.79 20.04 2.22
CA SER A 52 -4.48 19.54 0.88
C SER A 52 -3.93 18.11 0.91
N ILE A 53 -4.67 17.17 0.30
CA ILE A 53 -4.30 15.75 0.22
C ILE A 53 -3.01 15.58 -0.59
N GLY A 54 -2.81 16.37 -1.66
CA GLY A 54 -1.57 16.34 -2.44
C GLY A 54 -0.35 16.73 -1.60
N SER A 55 -0.48 17.77 -0.76
CA SER A 55 0.59 18.17 0.17
C SER A 55 0.87 17.12 1.23
N LEU A 56 -0.17 16.45 1.76
CA LEU A 56 -0.01 15.33 2.69
C LEU A 56 0.72 14.14 2.05
N PHE A 57 0.41 13.84 0.79
CA PHE A 57 1.10 12.80 0.04
C PHE A 57 2.59 13.12 -0.10
N LEU A 58 2.95 14.35 -0.48
CA LEU A 58 4.35 14.77 -0.56
C LEU A 58 5.06 14.68 0.79
N ALA A 59 4.39 15.11 1.86
CA ALA A 59 4.93 15.05 3.21
C ALA A 59 5.21 13.60 3.68
N GLY A 60 4.42 12.63 3.24
CA GLY A 60 4.57 11.22 3.59
C GLY A 60 5.74 10.50 2.91
N VAL A 61 6.25 11.02 1.78
CA VAL A 61 7.32 10.35 1.01
C VAL A 61 8.60 10.23 1.83
N ILE A 62 9.06 11.32 2.44
CA ILE A 62 10.32 11.35 3.19
C ILE A 62 10.27 10.43 4.41
N PRO A 63 9.27 10.51 5.31
CA PRO A 63 9.15 9.59 6.42
C PRO A 63 9.01 8.14 5.99
N GLY A 64 8.25 7.87 4.93
CA GLY A 64 8.08 6.52 4.40
C GLY A 64 9.40 5.91 3.91
N ILE A 65 10.20 6.66 3.17
CA ILE A 65 11.53 6.22 2.71
C ILE A 65 12.47 6.00 3.92
N LEU A 66 12.47 6.92 4.89
CA LEU A 66 13.28 6.76 6.10
C LEU A 66 12.93 5.47 6.86
N MET A 67 11.63 5.21 7.06
CA MET A 67 11.19 3.97 7.70
C MET A 67 11.61 2.73 6.91
N ALA A 68 11.50 2.75 5.59
CA ALA A 68 11.93 1.63 4.75
C ALA A 68 13.45 1.40 4.88
N VAL A 69 14.26 2.45 4.88
CA VAL A 69 15.73 2.36 5.05
C VAL A 69 16.09 1.79 6.42
N PHE A 70 15.45 2.27 7.50
CA PHE A 70 15.68 1.74 8.84
C PHE A 70 15.26 0.28 8.97
N LEU A 71 14.14 -0.12 8.36
CA LEU A 71 13.69 -1.50 8.35
C LEU A 71 14.66 -2.40 7.59
N CYS A 72 15.11 -1.98 6.41
CA CYS A 72 16.15 -2.69 5.66
C CYS A 72 17.46 -2.80 6.46
N GLY A 73 17.87 -1.74 7.15
CA GLY A 73 19.02 -1.75 8.04
C GLY A 73 18.88 -2.74 9.18
N ALA A 74 17.71 -2.82 9.80
CA ALA A 74 17.42 -3.78 10.86
C ALA A 74 17.50 -5.24 10.36
N VAL A 75 16.93 -5.51 9.18
CA VAL A 75 17.00 -6.83 8.53
C VAL A 75 18.44 -7.19 8.23
N TYR A 76 19.20 -6.28 7.63
CA TYR A 76 20.61 -6.51 7.31
C TYR A 76 21.46 -6.80 8.55
N MET A 77 21.26 -6.02 9.63
CA MET A 77 21.99 -6.24 10.89
C MET A 77 21.67 -7.59 11.52
N THR A 78 20.40 -8.01 11.46
CA THR A 78 19.99 -9.32 12.00
C THR A 78 20.55 -10.46 11.16
N ALA A 79 20.46 -10.38 9.83
CA ALA A 79 21.03 -11.37 8.93
C ALA A 79 22.54 -11.55 9.17
N LYS A 80 23.27 -10.43 9.36
CA LYS A 80 24.70 -10.46 9.66
C LYS A 80 25.01 -11.07 11.03
N ARG A 81 24.19 -10.78 12.05
CA ARG A 81 24.37 -11.33 13.42
C ARG A 81 24.10 -12.81 13.49
N GLU A 82 23.09 -13.29 12.79
CA GLU A 82 22.71 -14.70 12.76
C GLU A 82 23.51 -15.52 11.74
N GLY A 83 24.43 -14.88 11.01
CA GLY A 83 25.30 -15.55 10.04
C GLY A 83 24.53 -16.13 8.85
N LEU A 84 23.36 -15.56 8.55
CA LEU A 84 22.53 -15.99 7.44
C LEU A 84 23.26 -15.66 6.13
N LYS A 85 23.41 -16.68 5.28
CA LYS A 85 24.02 -16.48 3.97
C LYS A 85 22.98 -15.85 3.03
N ALA A 86 23.43 -14.88 2.27
CA ALA A 86 22.65 -14.42 1.14
C ALA A 86 22.36 -15.61 0.21
N SER A 87 21.15 -15.71 -0.29
CA SER A 87 20.83 -16.69 -1.33
C SER A 87 21.84 -16.55 -2.47
N ASP A 88 22.35 -17.66 -2.99
CA ASP A 88 23.31 -17.68 -4.12
C ASP A 88 22.73 -17.13 -5.44
N GLY A 89 21.53 -16.53 -5.36
CA GLY A 89 20.87 -15.87 -6.46
C GLY A 89 21.62 -14.61 -6.89
N HIS A 90 22.37 -14.68 -7.97
CA HIS A 90 22.91 -13.49 -8.62
C HIS A 90 21.77 -12.60 -9.08
N PHE A 91 21.84 -11.31 -8.76
CA PHE A 91 20.89 -10.31 -9.28
C PHE A 91 20.96 -10.30 -10.81
N GLN A 92 19.92 -10.83 -11.45
CA GLN A 92 19.80 -10.85 -12.90
C GLN A 92 18.98 -9.65 -13.36
N PHE A 93 19.64 -8.65 -13.90
CA PHE A 93 18.99 -7.44 -14.40
C PHE A 93 17.92 -7.74 -15.48
N SER A 94 18.15 -8.76 -16.30
CA SER A 94 17.17 -9.20 -17.30
C SER A 94 15.89 -9.79 -16.66
N ALA A 95 16.02 -10.55 -15.59
CA ALA A 95 14.89 -11.08 -14.84
C ALA A 95 14.09 -9.95 -14.15
N PHE A 96 14.80 -8.98 -13.57
CA PHE A 96 14.19 -7.77 -13.00
C PHE A 96 13.39 -6.98 -14.05
N LEU A 97 13.96 -6.74 -15.22
CA LEU A 97 13.30 -6.01 -16.30
C LEU A 97 12.06 -6.76 -16.82
N LYS A 98 12.15 -8.09 -16.92
CA LYS A 98 11.04 -8.95 -17.29
C LYS A 98 9.92 -8.92 -16.23
N ALA A 99 10.26 -8.97 -14.96
CA ALA A 99 9.30 -8.85 -13.86
C ALA A 99 8.61 -7.48 -13.86
N MET A 100 9.35 -6.39 -14.06
CA MET A 100 8.77 -5.04 -14.21
C MET A 100 7.81 -4.96 -15.41
N TRP A 101 8.18 -5.58 -16.53
CA TRP A 101 7.31 -5.60 -17.70
C TRP A 101 6.02 -6.38 -17.46
N LEU A 102 6.09 -7.50 -16.73
CA LEU A 102 4.89 -8.24 -16.31
C LEU A 102 4.00 -7.42 -15.35
N ALA A 103 4.63 -6.70 -14.41
CA ALA A 103 3.94 -5.88 -13.41
C ALA A 103 3.53 -4.49 -13.93
N LYS A 104 3.77 -4.15 -15.19
CA LYS A 104 3.55 -2.79 -15.74
C LYS A 104 2.15 -2.25 -15.48
N TRP A 105 1.13 -3.09 -15.57
CA TRP A 105 -0.25 -2.69 -15.34
C TRP A 105 -0.51 -2.31 -13.88
N ALA A 106 0.07 -3.05 -12.93
CA ALA A 106 -0.02 -2.72 -11.51
C ALA A 106 0.78 -1.45 -11.15
N ILE A 107 1.95 -1.27 -11.77
CA ILE A 107 2.80 -0.09 -11.57
C ILE A 107 2.14 1.19 -12.12
N LEU A 108 1.29 1.06 -13.14
CA LEU A 108 0.57 2.22 -13.69
C LEU A 108 -0.45 2.82 -12.70
N VAL A 109 -0.99 2.03 -11.77
CA VAL A 109 -1.98 2.53 -10.79
C VAL A 109 -1.44 3.69 -9.95
N PRO A 110 -0.33 3.55 -9.21
CA PRO A 110 0.24 4.68 -8.48
C PRO A 110 0.67 5.84 -9.40
N VAL A 111 1.12 5.55 -10.62
CA VAL A 111 1.48 6.59 -11.60
C VAL A 111 0.27 7.41 -12.01
N ILE A 112 -0.89 6.78 -12.28
CA ILE A 112 -2.13 7.46 -12.62
C ILE A 112 -2.59 8.33 -11.44
N ILE A 113 -2.59 7.81 -10.22
CA ILE A 113 -3.05 8.54 -9.04
C ILE A 113 -2.14 9.74 -8.77
N LEU A 114 -0.86 9.50 -8.59
CA LEU A 114 0.08 10.55 -8.21
C LEU A 114 0.30 11.54 -9.35
N GLY A 115 0.46 11.04 -10.58
CA GLY A 115 0.61 11.86 -11.77
C GLY A 115 -0.62 12.74 -12.03
N GLY A 116 -1.82 12.20 -11.87
CA GLY A 116 -3.07 12.94 -12.05
C GLY A 116 -3.28 14.03 -10.99
N ILE A 117 -2.97 13.71 -9.72
CA ILE A 117 -3.11 14.67 -8.61
C ILE A 117 -2.04 15.78 -8.70
N TYR A 118 -0.77 15.43 -8.93
CA TYR A 118 0.32 16.42 -8.96
C TYR A 118 0.34 17.27 -10.22
N SER A 119 -0.19 16.78 -11.33
CA SER A 119 -0.41 17.60 -12.53
C SER A 119 -1.58 18.57 -12.40
N GLY A 120 -2.41 18.43 -11.34
CA GLY A 120 -3.62 19.22 -11.15
C GLY A 120 -4.78 18.83 -12.08
N MET A 121 -4.65 17.71 -12.82
CA MET A 121 -5.69 17.22 -13.71
C MET A 121 -6.86 16.58 -12.97
N PHE A 122 -6.56 15.92 -11.85
CA PHE A 122 -7.54 15.19 -11.04
C PHE A 122 -7.50 15.61 -9.57
N THR A 123 -8.68 15.71 -8.99
CA THR A 123 -8.81 15.66 -7.54
C THR A 123 -8.50 14.22 -7.05
N PRO A 124 -8.16 14.03 -5.77
CA PRO A 124 -7.92 12.69 -5.22
C PRO A 124 -9.09 11.72 -5.42
N THR A 125 -10.32 12.22 -5.35
CA THR A 125 -11.54 11.44 -5.57
C THR A 125 -11.67 11.00 -7.03
N GLU A 126 -11.42 11.90 -7.97
CA GLU A 126 -11.43 11.60 -9.41
C GLU A 126 -10.32 10.62 -9.78
N ALA A 127 -9.12 10.81 -9.24
CA ALA A 127 -8.01 9.87 -9.43
C ALA A 127 -8.36 8.46 -8.93
N GLY A 128 -9.03 8.35 -7.78
CA GLY A 128 -9.55 7.08 -7.28
C GLY A 128 -10.58 6.44 -8.22
N ALA A 129 -11.54 7.22 -8.73
CA ALA A 129 -12.54 6.74 -9.67
C ALA A 129 -11.91 6.25 -10.99
N VAL A 130 -10.96 7.00 -11.54
CA VAL A 130 -10.20 6.61 -12.75
C VAL A 130 -9.44 5.30 -12.51
N CYS A 131 -8.81 5.15 -11.35
CA CYS A 131 -8.11 3.91 -11.00
C CYS A 131 -9.04 2.72 -10.83
N CYS A 132 -10.24 2.90 -10.27
CA CYS A 132 -11.23 1.83 -10.20
C CYS A 132 -11.64 1.35 -11.60
N ILE A 133 -11.94 2.28 -12.50
CA ILE A 133 -12.28 1.95 -13.89
C ILE A 133 -11.10 1.24 -14.57
N TYR A 134 -9.90 1.76 -14.40
CA TYR A 134 -8.68 1.16 -14.93
C TYR A 134 -8.48 -0.27 -14.42
N ALA A 135 -8.59 -0.49 -13.10
CA ALA A 135 -8.43 -1.82 -12.50
C ALA A 135 -9.46 -2.83 -13.03
N VAL A 136 -10.73 -2.41 -13.18
CA VAL A 136 -11.79 -3.24 -13.76
C VAL A 136 -11.46 -3.61 -15.21
N ILE A 137 -10.99 -2.66 -16.02
CA ILE A 137 -10.60 -2.93 -17.41
C ILE A 137 -9.46 -3.94 -17.48
N ILE A 138 -8.41 -3.77 -16.64
CA ILE A 138 -7.29 -4.71 -16.63
C ILE A 138 -7.73 -6.11 -16.18
N ALA A 139 -8.51 -6.19 -15.10
CA ALA A 139 -8.97 -7.47 -14.55
C ALA A 139 -9.87 -8.26 -15.53
N LEU A 140 -10.71 -7.57 -16.32
CA LEU A 140 -11.61 -8.21 -17.27
C LEU A 140 -10.96 -8.57 -18.60
N PHE A 141 -10.16 -7.65 -19.16
CA PHE A 141 -9.72 -7.75 -20.55
C PHE A 141 -8.27 -8.20 -20.70
N VAL A 142 -7.40 -7.83 -19.77
CA VAL A 142 -5.96 -8.12 -19.86
C VAL A 142 -5.62 -9.38 -19.07
N ASP A 143 -5.83 -9.38 -17.78
CA ASP A 143 -5.47 -10.50 -16.91
C ASP A 143 -6.54 -11.59 -16.89
N ARG A 144 -7.78 -11.23 -17.21
CA ARG A 144 -8.94 -12.14 -17.23
C ARG A 144 -9.09 -12.94 -15.94
N THR A 145 -8.74 -12.30 -14.82
CA THR A 145 -8.74 -12.92 -13.49
C THR A 145 -10.09 -12.84 -12.81
N LEU A 146 -10.94 -11.89 -13.21
CA LEU A 146 -12.26 -11.66 -12.64
C LEU A 146 -13.32 -11.75 -13.74
N ASP A 147 -14.46 -12.30 -13.35
CA ASP A 147 -15.71 -12.22 -14.10
C ASP A 147 -16.61 -11.11 -13.51
N LEU A 148 -17.76 -10.90 -14.10
CA LEU A 148 -18.70 -9.87 -13.64
C LEU A 148 -19.17 -10.13 -12.21
N LYS A 149 -19.28 -11.41 -11.80
CA LYS A 149 -19.66 -11.80 -10.47
C LYS A 149 -18.57 -11.46 -9.45
N GLY A 150 -17.30 -11.76 -9.77
CA GLY A 150 -16.15 -11.39 -8.95
C GLY A 150 -16.02 -9.88 -8.75
N ILE A 151 -16.34 -9.07 -9.77
CA ILE A 151 -16.36 -7.60 -9.63
C ILE A 151 -17.44 -7.16 -8.63
N LEU A 152 -18.64 -7.74 -8.69
CA LEU A 152 -19.72 -7.42 -7.76
C LEU A 152 -19.37 -7.85 -6.32
N GLU A 153 -18.72 -8.99 -6.14
CA GLU A 153 -18.21 -9.43 -4.84
C GLU A 153 -17.18 -8.46 -4.28
N CYS A 154 -16.16 -8.08 -5.07
CA CYS A 154 -15.17 -7.06 -4.69
C CYS A 154 -15.81 -5.71 -4.37
N ALA A 155 -16.80 -5.27 -5.14
CA ALA A 155 -17.52 -4.04 -4.87
C ALA A 155 -18.30 -4.09 -3.56
N SER A 156 -18.96 -5.23 -3.27
CA SER A 156 -19.66 -5.44 -2.01
C SER A 156 -18.73 -5.43 -0.80
N GLU A 157 -17.59 -6.13 -0.86
CA GLU A 157 -16.60 -6.12 0.20
C GLU A 157 -15.99 -4.72 0.41
N SER A 158 -15.72 -4.01 -0.67
CA SER A 158 -15.23 -2.63 -0.62
C SER A 158 -16.24 -1.69 0.00
N ALA A 159 -17.54 -1.85 -0.31
CA ALA A 159 -18.61 -1.05 0.28
C ALA A 159 -18.74 -1.28 1.79
N VAL A 160 -18.64 -2.51 2.27
CA VAL A 160 -18.68 -2.84 3.70
C VAL A 160 -17.47 -2.21 4.43
N THR A 161 -16.28 -2.34 3.85
CA THR A 161 -15.06 -1.73 4.40
C THR A 161 -15.17 -0.21 4.44
N GLY A 162 -15.65 0.41 3.37
CA GLY A 162 -15.88 1.85 3.28
C GLY A 162 -16.90 2.33 4.31
N ALA A 163 -18.03 1.63 4.44
CA ALA A 163 -19.06 1.95 5.43
C ALA A 163 -18.50 1.93 6.88
N THR A 164 -17.67 0.93 7.20
CA THR A 164 -17.02 0.85 8.52
C THR A 164 -16.13 2.06 8.78
N ILE A 165 -15.33 2.47 7.79
CA ILE A 165 -14.46 3.64 7.89
C ILE A 165 -15.29 4.92 8.08
N PHE A 166 -16.37 5.09 7.32
CA PHE A 166 -17.23 6.29 7.44
C PHE A 166 -17.94 6.37 8.80
N ILE A 167 -18.37 5.26 9.37
CA ILE A 167 -18.96 5.24 10.72
C ILE A 167 -17.92 5.68 11.76
N LEU A 168 -16.69 5.17 11.67
CA LEU A 168 -15.61 5.58 12.57
C LEU A 168 -15.26 7.07 12.44
N LEU A 169 -15.23 7.59 11.21
CA LEU A 169 -15.00 9.02 10.96
C LEU A 169 -16.12 9.89 11.52
N ALA A 170 -17.38 9.49 11.34
CA ALA A 170 -18.52 10.21 11.89
C ALA A 170 -18.46 10.25 13.42
N ALA A 171 -18.16 9.12 14.06
CA ALA A 171 -18.01 9.05 15.51
C ALA A 171 -16.84 9.93 16.01
N ALA A 172 -15.68 9.87 15.32
CA ALA A 172 -14.52 10.70 15.65
C ALA A 172 -14.83 12.20 15.47
N GLY A 173 -15.55 12.58 14.41
CA GLY A 173 -15.98 13.95 14.16
C GLY A 173 -16.90 14.50 15.26
N VAL A 174 -17.88 13.70 15.70
CA VAL A 174 -18.77 14.08 16.81
C VAL A 174 -17.97 14.23 18.11
N PHE A 175 -17.08 13.27 18.41
CA PHE A 175 -16.23 13.35 19.60
C PHE A 175 -15.33 14.58 19.58
N GLY A 176 -14.66 14.87 18.44
CA GLY A 176 -13.83 16.07 18.28
C GLY A 176 -14.61 17.35 18.50
N LYS A 177 -15.85 17.44 17.97
CA LYS A 177 -16.71 18.60 18.16
C LYS A 177 -17.16 18.80 19.61
N VAL A 178 -17.48 17.71 20.31
CA VAL A 178 -17.80 17.77 21.76
C VAL A 178 -16.60 18.27 22.56
N MET A 179 -15.40 17.76 22.26
CA MET A 179 -14.17 18.19 22.96
C MET A 179 -13.81 19.67 22.72
N THR A 180 -14.18 20.23 21.59
CA THR A 180 -13.92 21.66 21.28
C THR A 180 -14.98 22.61 21.86
N LEU A 181 -16.15 22.11 22.23
CA LEU A 181 -17.25 22.88 22.81
C LEU A 181 -17.32 22.81 24.34
N ALA A 182 -16.60 21.86 24.96
CA ALA A 182 -16.48 21.70 26.41
C ALA A 182 -15.31 22.52 26.96
#